data_199b075683fe3f33e3acee969aa652ca
#
_entry.id   199b075683fe3f33e3acee969aa652ca
#
_cell.length_a   1.000
_cell.length_b   1.000
_cell.length_c   1.000
_cell.angle_alpha   90.00
_cell.angle_beta   90.00
_cell.angle_gamma   90.00
#
_symmetry.space_group_name_H-M   'P 1'
#
loop_
_entity.id
_entity.type
_entity.pdbx_description
1 polymer ?
#
loop_
_entity_poly.entity_id
_entity_poly.type
_entity_poly.pdbx_seq_one_letter_code
_entity_poly.pdbx_strand_id
1 'polypeptide(L)'
;MPAMHRIVVDAMGGDHAPDEIVAGAAEASLALTGAEIILVGDAAVLGRLLPRLRHDGARVRVHHAPAFVEMDEKPAEALAAKPEASIAVAAELVARGEGDALVSAGNTGASVLACARRWPLLDGVRRAALAAVYPTELRRGEKHDPFSLILDVGATVDATSEDLVGFAVMGSAYAKLISQNRRPRVALLSNGTEAGKGPPEVVAAHAALVETTELNFIGNIEGVDIPRGVADVVVTSGFVGNVALKMLEGVSETVVRLARYAHKEKLTWRLGLVALSSAIDQLKTLTDWQQYGGAPLLGFTHPFIKAHGRSNARAVANAVKVAHKALAGNLCGTIARTMAELDERAQRRAAVD
;
A
#
# COMPACT_ATOMS: atom_id res chain seq x y z
N MET A 1 5.42 -18.71 23.19
CA MET A 1 5.00 -17.31 23.06
C MET A 1 4.86 -17.01 21.58
N PRO A 2 3.86 -16.28 21.09
CA PRO A 2 3.85 -15.85 19.69
C PRO A 2 5.13 -15.06 19.38
N ALA A 3 5.69 -15.27 18.20
CA ALA A 3 6.91 -14.58 17.78
C ALA A 3 6.66 -13.05 17.78
N MET A 4 7.59 -12.30 18.37
CA MET A 4 7.54 -10.84 18.35
C MET A 4 8.00 -10.36 16.97
N HIS A 5 7.17 -9.62 16.27
CA HIS A 5 7.51 -9.07 14.95
C HIS A 5 8.28 -7.76 15.08
N ARG A 6 9.39 -7.62 14.37
CA ARG A 6 10.24 -6.42 14.35
C ARG A 6 9.89 -5.56 13.14
N ILE A 7 9.27 -4.42 13.40
CA ILE A 7 8.84 -3.49 12.34
C ILE A 7 9.82 -2.32 12.29
N VAL A 8 10.53 -2.23 11.18
CA VAL A 8 11.46 -1.14 10.92
C VAL A 8 10.69 0.05 10.36
N VAL A 9 10.90 1.24 10.92
CA VAL A 9 10.25 2.48 10.51
C VAL A 9 11.32 3.49 10.10
N ASP A 10 11.28 3.91 8.84
CA ASP A 10 12.09 5.02 8.33
C ASP A 10 11.60 6.32 8.96
N ALA A 11 12.26 6.76 10.02
CA ALA A 11 11.82 7.88 10.85
C ALA A 11 12.06 9.26 10.21
N MET A 12 12.88 9.33 9.16
CA MET A 12 13.27 10.60 8.51
C MET A 12 12.56 10.82 7.18
N GLY A 13 11.74 9.88 6.72
CA GLY A 13 11.05 9.97 5.42
C GLY A 13 9.64 10.52 5.55
N GLY A 14 9.33 11.57 4.76
CA GLY A 14 8.01 12.19 4.67
C GLY A 14 8.01 13.69 4.96
N ASP A 15 6.93 14.37 4.53
CA ASP A 15 6.82 15.85 4.62
C ASP A 15 6.76 16.36 6.07
N HIS A 16 6.36 15.49 7.00
CA HIS A 16 6.23 15.80 8.44
C HIS A 16 7.19 14.97 9.30
N ALA A 17 8.22 14.39 8.67
CA ALA A 17 9.27 13.69 9.40
C ALA A 17 10.21 14.69 10.10
N PRO A 18 10.77 14.32 11.26
CA PRO A 18 10.58 13.06 11.99
C PRO A 18 9.39 13.08 12.96
N ASP A 19 8.81 14.24 13.28
CA ASP A 19 7.89 14.42 14.41
C ASP A 19 6.66 13.50 14.31
N GLU A 20 5.91 13.55 13.21
CA GLU A 20 4.71 12.73 13.01
C GLU A 20 5.04 11.24 12.87
N ILE A 21 6.21 10.90 12.30
CA ILE A 21 6.62 9.51 12.14
C ILE A 21 6.94 8.89 13.51
N VAL A 22 7.71 9.59 14.34
CA VAL A 22 8.05 9.14 15.69
C VAL A 22 6.81 9.06 16.58
N ALA A 23 5.90 10.05 16.47
CA ALA A 23 4.64 10.05 17.23
C ALA A 23 3.75 8.85 16.83
N GLY A 24 3.63 8.54 15.54
CA GLY A 24 2.86 7.40 15.08
C GLY A 24 3.47 6.05 15.49
N ALA A 25 4.79 5.92 15.44
CA ALA A 25 5.50 4.75 15.94
C ALA A 25 5.31 4.57 17.45
N ALA A 26 5.39 5.66 18.22
CA ALA A 26 5.12 5.66 19.66
C ALA A 26 3.70 5.18 19.99
N GLU A 27 2.68 5.71 19.27
CA GLU A 27 1.29 5.25 19.39
C GLU A 27 1.14 3.76 19.08
N ALA A 28 1.75 3.31 17.98
CA ALA A 28 1.70 1.91 17.57
C ALA A 28 2.33 0.98 18.62
N SER A 29 3.41 1.39 19.29
CA SER A 29 4.08 0.61 20.35
C SER A 29 3.16 0.33 21.53
N LEU A 30 2.26 1.25 21.85
CA LEU A 30 1.28 1.06 22.93
C LEU A 30 0.12 0.14 22.52
N ALA A 31 -0.23 0.14 21.22
CA ALA A 31 -1.36 -0.61 20.71
C ALA A 31 -1.02 -2.06 20.35
N LEU A 32 0.23 -2.36 19.99
CA LEU A 32 0.67 -3.65 19.47
C LEU A 32 1.57 -4.38 20.49
N THR A 33 1.02 -5.34 21.21
CA THR A 33 1.78 -6.11 22.21
C THR A 33 2.73 -7.15 21.61
N GLY A 34 2.50 -7.56 20.35
CA GLY A 34 3.31 -8.55 19.61
C GLY A 34 4.34 -7.94 18.65
N ALA A 35 4.66 -6.64 18.78
CA ALA A 35 5.58 -5.97 17.89
C ALA A 35 6.66 -5.17 18.63
N GLU A 36 7.88 -5.23 18.13
CA GLU A 36 8.98 -4.32 18.41
C GLU A 36 9.09 -3.33 17.26
N ILE A 37 9.33 -2.06 17.55
CA ILE A 37 9.48 -1.00 16.55
C ILE A 37 10.91 -0.48 16.55
N ILE A 38 11.54 -0.46 15.35
CA ILE A 38 12.89 0.02 15.15
C ILE A 38 12.83 1.32 14.36
N LEU A 39 13.04 2.45 15.02
CA LEU A 39 13.10 3.77 14.39
C LEU A 39 14.48 3.96 13.78
N VAL A 40 14.54 4.16 12.47
CA VAL A 40 15.80 4.38 11.73
C VAL A 40 15.93 5.85 11.35
N GLY A 41 16.98 6.53 11.81
CA GLY A 41 17.25 7.94 11.54
C GLY A 41 18.33 8.53 12.42
N ASP A 42 18.44 9.86 12.43
CA ASP A 42 19.43 10.55 13.27
C ASP A 42 19.15 10.29 14.76
N ALA A 43 20.04 9.53 15.40
CA ALA A 43 19.88 9.12 16.79
C ALA A 43 19.79 10.29 17.78
N ALA A 44 20.47 11.41 17.49
CA ALA A 44 20.43 12.60 18.33
C ALA A 44 19.06 13.32 18.22
N VAL A 45 18.47 13.35 17.03
CA VAL A 45 17.13 13.90 16.78
C VAL A 45 16.09 13.00 17.45
N LEU A 46 16.11 11.70 17.17
CA LEU A 46 15.16 10.72 17.68
C LEU A 46 15.24 10.61 19.21
N GLY A 47 16.46 10.67 19.79
CA GLY A 47 16.68 10.65 21.25
C GLY A 47 16.14 11.88 21.98
N ARG A 48 15.92 13.01 21.28
CA ARG A 48 15.24 14.20 21.85
C ARG A 48 13.73 14.15 21.72
N LEU A 49 13.20 13.49 20.65
CA LEU A 49 11.77 13.44 20.38
C LEU A 49 11.07 12.33 21.17
N LEU A 50 11.59 11.12 21.13
CA LEU A 50 10.96 9.94 21.69
C LEU A 50 10.63 10.06 23.18
N PRO A 51 11.49 10.61 24.06
CA PRO A 51 11.17 10.76 25.50
C PRO A 51 10.04 11.74 25.79
N ARG A 52 9.67 12.59 24.83
CA ARG A 52 8.54 13.54 24.97
C ARG A 52 7.19 12.91 24.66
N LEU A 53 7.19 11.69 24.11
CA LEU A 53 6.02 10.98 23.67
C LEU A 53 5.74 9.79 24.60
N ARG A 54 4.47 9.51 24.82
CA ARG A 54 4.07 8.28 25.52
C ARG A 54 4.27 7.09 24.58
N HIS A 55 5.16 6.18 24.94
CA HIS A 55 5.50 4.98 24.17
C HIS A 55 5.86 3.83 25.11
N ASP A 56 5.97 2.62 24.58
CA ASP A 56 6.50 1.46 25.29
C ASP A 56 8.02 1.39 25.12
N GLY A 57 8.77 1.85 26.12
CA GLY A 57 10.23 1.92 26.07
C GLY A 57 10.94 0.55 25.94
N ALA A 58 10.25 -0.55 26.26
CA ALA A 58 10.81 -1.90 26.09
C ALA A 58 10.68 -2.41 24.65
N ARG A 59 9.82 -1.78 23.84
CA ARG A 59 9.49 -2.22 22.48
C ARG A 59 9.79 -1.19 21.39
N VAL A 60 10.41 -0.07 21.74
CA VAL A 60 10.87 0.92 20.77
C VAL A 60 12.37 1.09 20.92
N ARG A 61 13.12 0.85 19.84
CA ARG A 61 14.55 1.11 19.79
C ARG A 61 14.92 2.02 18.63
N VAL A 62 16.02 2.73 18.75
CA VAL A 62 16.55 3.62 17.71
C VAL A 62 17.76 2.96 17.07
N HIS A 63 17.80 2.99 15.73
CA HIS A 63 18.94 2.63 14.92
C HIS A 63 19.44 3.88 14.17
N HIS A 64 20.72 4.20 14.32
CA HIS A 64 21.28 5.43 13.74
C HIS A 64 21.42 5.34 12.22
N ALA A 65 20.96 6.38 11.53
CA ALA A 65 21.22 6.65 10.12
C ALA A 65 21.51 8.15 9.96
N PRO A 66 22.71 8.54 9.45
CA PRO A 66 23.16 9.95 9.48
C PRO A 66 22.53 10.80 8.37
N ALA A 67 21.87 10.19 7.39
CA ALA A 67 21.33 10.87 6.22
C ALA A 67 19.89 10.38 5.90
N PHE A 68 19.21 11.11 5.04
CA PHE A 68 17.89 10.73 4.51
C PHE A 68 17.73 11.26 3.08
N VAL A 69 16.74 10.71 2.37
CA VAL A 69 16.36 11.15 1.03
C VAL A 69 15.19 12.10 1.13
N GLU A 70 15.33 13.30 0.56
CA GLU A 70 14.28 14.31 0.48
C GLU A 70 13.15 13.86 -0.48
N MET A 71 11.96 14.46 -0.32
CA MET A 71 10.79 14.05 -1.11
C MET A 71 10.89 14.40 -2.60
N ASP A 72 11.67 15.42 -2.95
CA ASP A 72 11.87 15.94 -4.31
C ASP A 72 13.18 15.46 -4.97
N GLU A 73 14.02 14.71 -4.25
CA GLU A 73 15.26 14.16 -4.82
C GLU A 73 14.98 13.02 -5.80
N LYS A 74 15.82 12.92 -6.82
CA LYS A 74 15.76 11.80 -7.76
C LYS A 74 16.25 10.51 -7.08
N PRO A 75 15.42 9.46 -7.04
CA PRO A 75 15.66 8.27 -6.21
C PRO A 75 17.03 7.61 -6.39
N ALA A 76 17.41 7.37 -7.65
CA ALA A 76 18.65 6.64 -7.96
C ALA A 76 19.89 7.46 -7.61
N GLU A 77 19.88 8.77 -7.91
CA GLU A 77 20.96 9.71 -7.63
C GLU A 77 21.11 9.91 -6.11
N ALA A 78 19.99 10.12 -5.40
CA ALA A 78 19.99 10.32 -3.96
C ALA A 78 20.51 9.10 -3.19
N LEU A 79 20.08 7.87 -3.54
CA LEU A 79 20.55 6.64 -2.91
C LEU A 79 22.02 6.33 -3.26
N ALA A 80 22.53 6.78 -4.40
CA ALA A 80 23.94 6.64 -4.73
C ALA A 80 24.82 7.63 -3.94
N ALA A 81 24.33 8.86 -3.76
CA ALA A 81 25.04 9.91 -3.01
C ALA A 81 24.95 9.70 -1.48
N LYS A 82 23.88 9.08 -1.00
CA LYS A 82 23.56 8.88 0.43
C LYS A 82 23.33 7.39 0.73
N PRO A 83 24.36 6.51 0.66
CA PRO A 83 24.21 5.07 0.90
C PRO A 83 23.74 4.74 2.32
N GLU A 84 24.00 5.63 3.29
CA GLU A 84 23.57 5.54 4.69
C GLU A 84 22.27 6.32 4.98
N ALA A 85 21.48 6.64 3.94
CA ALA A 85 20.15 7.24 4.13
C ALA A 85 19.24 6.31 4.92
N SER A 86 18.37 6.86 5.78
CA SER A 86 17.48 6.13 6.68
C SER A 86 16.69 5.02 5.99
N ILE A 87 16.16 5.29 4.79
CA ILE A 87 15.44 4.28 3.99
C ILE A 87 16.35 3.14 3.51
N ALA A 88 17.61 3.42 3.14
CA ALA A 88 18.55 2.41 2.69
C ALA A 88 19.01 1.54 3.86
N VAL A 89 19.29 2.15 5.02
CA VAL A 89 19.63 1.45 6.27
C VAL A 89 18.46 0.61 6.75
N ALA A 90 17.24 1.15 6.70
CA ALA A 90 16.03 0.43 7.09
C ALA A 90 15.78 -0.82 6.21
N ALA A 91 15.95 -0.71 4.89
CA ALA A 91 15.85 -1.84 3.98
C ALA A 91 16.94 -2.90 4.23
N GLU A 92 18.16 -2.47 4.56
CA GLU A 92 19.28 -3.36 4.90
C GLU A 92 19.04 -4.12 6.20
N LEU A 93 18.50 -3.48 7.25
CA LEU A 93 18.17 -4.16 8.52
C LEU A 93 17.18 -5.30 8.30
N VAL A 94 16.18 -5.09 7.45
CA VAL A 94 15.21 -6.15 7.11
C VAL A 94 15.90 -7.25 6.30
N ALA A 95 16.73 -6.90 5.32
CA ALA A 95 17.49 -7.89 4.52
C ALA A 95 18.41 -8.78 5.37
N ARG A 96 18.99 -8.23 6.45
CA ARG A 96 19.83 -8.98 7.41
C ARG A 96 19.05 -9.80 8.42
N GLY A 97 17.72 -9.77 8.38
CA GLY A 97 16.88 -10.42 9.35
C GLY A 97 16.91 -9.76 10.73
N GLU A 98 17.31 -8.48 10.82
CA GLU A 98 17.21 -7.67 12.04
C GLU A 98 15.85 -6.97 12.16
N GLY A 99 15.07 -6.94 11.08
CA GLY A 99 13.69 -6.52 10.98
C GLY A 99 12.88 -7.51 10.15
N ASP A 100 11.56 -7.49 10.27
CA ASP A 100 10.66 -8.43 9.60
C ASP A 100 9.78 -7.72 8.55
N ALA A 101 9.54 -6.41 8.72
CA ALA A 101 8.82 -5.55 7.77
C ALA A 101 9.35 -4.12 7.83
N LEU A 102 9.07 -3.34 6.77
CA LEU A 102 9.44 -1.93 6.65
C LEU A 102 8.21 -1.04 6.51
N VAL A 103 8.24 0.14 7.15
CA VAL A 103 7.28 1.22 6.98
C VAL A 103 8.03 2.51 6.65
N SER A 104 7.64 3.23 5.59
CA SER A 104 8.21 4.53 5.26
C SER A 104 7.17 5.47 4.66
N ALA A 105 7.20 6.75 5.06
CA ALA A 105 6.44 7.83 4.41
C ALA A 105 7.31 8.63 3.42
N GLY A 106 8.58 8.27 3.24
CA GLY A 106 9.56 8.96 2.41
C GLY A 106 9.28 8.90 0.90
N ASN A 107 10.26 9.33 0.12
CA ASN A 107 10.20 9.32 -1.35
C ASN A 107 9.89 7.91 -1.88
N THR A 108 8.80 7.78 -2.64
CA THR A 108 8.29 6.46 -3.09
C THR A 108 9.30 5.73 -3.97
N GLY A 109 9.90 6.42 -4.93
CA GLY A 109 10.90 5.81 -5.83
C GLY A 109 12.15 5.36 -5.07
N ALA A 110 12.63 6.16 -4.10
CA ALA A 110 13.76 5.78 -3.27
C ALA A 110 13.43 4.56 -2.39
N SER A 111 12.22 4.51 -1.82
CA SER A 111 11.78 3.39 -1.00
C SER A 111 11.69 2.08 -1.81
N VAL A 112 11.05 2.13 -2.98
CA VAL A 112 10.96 0.97 -3.89
C VAL A 112 12.34 0.50 -4.31
N LEU A 113 13.21 1.44 -4.71
CA LEU A 113 14.56 1.12 -5.17
C LEU A 113 15.46 0.59 -4.04
N ALA A 114 15.33 1.10 -2.81
CA ALA A 114 16.07 0.59 -1.65
C ALA A 114 15.69 -0.86 -1.35
N CYS A 115 14.39 -1.18 -1.37
CA CYS A 115 13.91 -2.56 -1.21
C CYS A 115 14.38 -3.45 -2.37
N ALA A 116 14.21 -3.04 -3.62
CA ALA A 116 14.57 -3.83 -4.79
C ALA A 116 16.07 -4.15 -4.90
N ARG A 117 16.92 -3.30 -4.33
CA ARG A 117 18.37 -3.55 -4.27
C ARG A 117 18.79 -4.59 -3.22
N ARG A 118 17.93 -4.87 -2.24
CA ARG A 118 18.26 -5.67 -1.06
C ARG A 118 17.41 -6.93 -0.90
N TRP A 119 16.18 -6.89 -1.35
CA TRP A 119 15.23 -7.97 -1.13
C TRP A 119 14.97 -8.74 -2.41
N PRO A 120 15.02 -10.07 -2.35
CA PRO A 120 14.57 -10.88 -3.46
C PRO A 120 13.05 -10.75 -3.65
N LEU A 121 12.60 -11.01 -4.86
CA LEU A 121 11.20 -11.24 -5.13
C LEU A 121 10.78 -12.62 -4.59
N LEU A 122 9.51 -12.77 -4.31
CA LEU A 122 8.91 -14.07 -3.98
C LEU A 122 9.00 -15.01 -5.19
N ASP A 123 9.14 -16.30 -4.93
CA ASP A 123 9.17 -17.31 -5.99
C ASP A 123 7.91 -17.23 -6.84
N GLY A 124 8.06 -17.26 -8.16
CA GLY A 124 7.01 -17.09 -9.15
C GLY A 124 6.59 -15.62 -9.40
N VAL A 125 6.99 -14.68 -8.55
CA VAL A 125 6.72 -13.24 -8.76
C VAL A 125 7.81 -12.62 -9.62
N ARG A 126 7.45 -11.99 -10.73
CA ARG A 126 8.39 -11.38 -11.68
C ARG A 126 8.64 -9.89 -11.41
N ARG A 127 7.63 -9.20 -10.91
CA ARG A 127 7.65 -7.76 -10.62
C ARG A 127 6.94 -7.45 -9.31
N ALA A 128 7.49 -6.51 -8.57
CA ALA A 128 6.79 -5.94 -7.42
C ALA A 128 5.70 -4.96 -7.89
N ALA A 129 4.64 -4.84 -7.09
CA ALA A 129 3.54 -3.93 -7.36
C ALA A 129 3.20 -3.08 -6.13
N LEU A 130 3.02 -1.78 -6.33
CA LEU A 130 2.53 -0.86 -5.31
C LEU A 130 1.00 -0.83 -5.36
N ALA A 131 0.34 -1.18 -4.28
CA ALA A 131 -1.11 -1.13 -4.22
C ALA A 131 -1.60 0.17 -3.57
N ALA A 132 -2.70 0.70 -4.06
CA ALA A 132 -3.43 1.79 -3.41
C ALA A 132 -4.82 1.33 -3.00
N VAL A 133 -5.25 1.75 -1.82
CA VAL A 133 -6.61 1.53 -1.32
C VAL A 133 -7.45 2.73 -1.72
N TYR A 134 -8.53 2.50 -2.46
CA TYR A 134 -9.45 3.55 -2.90
C TYR A 134 -10.87 3.34 -2.33
N PRO A 135 -11.50 4.38 -1.75
CA PRO A 135 -12.85 4.27 -1.20
C PRO A 135 -13.90 4.08 -2.30
N THR A 136 -14.89 3.23 -2.03
CA THR A 136 -15.94 2.87 -2.97
C THR A 136 -17.34 3.02 -2.37
N GLU A 137 -18.36 3.10 -3.22
CA GLU A 137 -19.75 3.18 -2.79
C GLU A 137 -20.23 1.89 -2.09
N LEU A 138 -19.82 0.74 -2.61
CA LEU A 138 -20.24 -0.55 -2.08
C LEU A 138 -19.37 -1.00 -0.91
N ARG A 139 -20.00 -1.39 0.19
CA ARG A 139 -19.35 -1.97 1.36
C ARG A 139 -19.35 -3.49 1.26
N ARG A 140 -18.24 -4.13 1.64
CA ARG A 140 -18.05 -5.56 1.41
C ARG A 140 -17.32 -6.27 2.52
N GLY A 141 -17.39 -7.63 2.44
CA GLY A 141 -16.78 -8.50 3.43
C GLY A 141 -17.44 -8.42 4.80
N GLU A 142 -16.94 -9.20 5.74
CA GLU A 142 -17.48 -9.27 7.12
C GLU A 142 -17.34 -7.92 7.88
N LYS A 143 -16.39 -7.08 7.47
CA LYS A 143 -16.13 -5.76 8.08
C LYS A 143 -16.87 -4.60 7.40
N HIS A 144 -17.69 -4.87 6.39
CA HIS A 144 -18.30 -3.82 5.58
C HIS A 144 -17.26 -2.82 5.03
N ASP A 145 -16.13 -3.36 4.55
CA ASP A 145 -15.01 -2.59 4.03
C ASP A 145 -15.41 -1.87 2.73
N PRO A 146 -15.39 -0.52 2.68
CA PRO A 146 -15.82 0.25 1.52
C PRO A 146 -14.66 0.52 0.54
N PHE A 147 -13.74 -0.44 0.33
CA PHE A 147 -12.53 -0.19 -0.47
C PHE A 147 -12.31 -1.18 -1.57
N SER A 148 -11.74 -0.66 -2.68
CA SER A 148 -11.05 -1.42 -3.70
C SER A 148 -9.55 -1.22 -3.58
N LEU A 149 -8.79 -2.28 -3.82
CA LEU A 149 -7.34 -2.25 -3.95
C LEU A 149 -6.99 -2.10 -5.42
N ILE A 150 -6.34 -1.01 -5.80
CA ILE A 150 -5.82 -0.81 -7.16
C ILE A 150 -4.35 -1.26 -7.17
N LEU A 151 -4.00 -2.15 -8.09
CA LEU A 151 -2.69 -2.77 -8.21
C LEU A 151 -2.30 -2.92 -9.70
N ASP A 152 -1.26 -2.33 -10.21
CA ASP A 152 -0.20 -1.51 -9.66
C ASP A 152 -0.50 -0.01 -9.81
N VAL A 153 0.09 0.81 -8.93
CA VAL A 153 -0.04 2.27 -9.00
C VAL A 153 1.31 2.99 -9.10
N GLY A 154 2.32 2.32 -9.66
CA GLY A 154 3.56 2.98 -10.04
C GLY A 154 4.87 2.32 -9.62
N ALA A 155 4.89 1.06 -9.21
CA ALA A 155 6.12 0.29 -9.03
C ALA A 155 6.63 -0.29 -10.35
N THR A 156 5.73 -0.77 -11.22
CA THR A 156 6.02 -1.39 -12.53
C THR A 156 5.26 -0.66 -13.63
N VAL A 157 5.94 0.26 -14.33
CA VAL A 157 5.32 1.14 -15.34
C VAL A 157 4.72 0.31 -16.47
N ASP A 158 5.51 -0.57 -17.07
CA ASP A 158 5.11 -1.47 -18.14
C ASP A 158 5.01 -2.90 -17.59
N ALA A 159 3.79 -3.42 -17.51
CA ALA A 159 3.49 -4.74 -17.01
C ALA A 159 3.17 -5.69 -18.17
N THR A 160 3.75 -6.90 -18.15
CA THR A 160 3.38 -7.99 -19.08
C THR A 160 2.10 -8.67 -18.61
N SER A 161 1.55 -9.57 -19.45
CA SER A 161 0.39 -10.38 -19.07
C SER A 161 0.64 -11.23 -17.81
N GLU A 162 1.84 -11.81 -17.68
CA GLU A 162 2.24 -12.60 -16.53
C GLU A 162 2.39 -11.72 -15.27
N ASP A 163 2.88 -10.48 -15.42
CA ASP A 163 2.94 -9.53 -14.31
C ASP A 163 1.53 -9.20 -13.80
N LEU A 164 0.57 -8.96 -14.72
CA LEU A 164 -0.83 -8.69 -14.36
C LEU A 164 -1.48 -9.88 -13.63
N VAL A 165 -1.20 -11.11 -14.05
CA VAL A 165 -1.64 -12.32 -13.33
C VAL A 165 -1.03 -12.37 -11.93
N GLY A 166 0.27 -12.11 -11.81
CA GLY A 166 0.95 -12.01 -10.51
C GLY A 166 0.33 -10.92 -9.61
N PHE A 167 0.01 -9.76 -10.17
CA PHE A 167 -0.66 -8.68 -9.42
C PHE A 167 -2.06 -9.11 -8.94
N ALA A 168 -2.81 -9.86 -9.74
CA ALA A 168 -4.10 -10.41 -9.35
C ALA A 168 -3.99 -11.34 -8.13
N VAL A 169 -3.00 -12.22 -8.11
CA VAL A 169 -2.71 -13.12 -6.97
C VAL A 169 -2.33 -12.32 -5.74
N MET A 170 -1.38 -11.39 -5.87
CA MET A 170 -0.92 -10.55 -4.76
C MET A 170 -2.04 -9.71 -4.16
N GLY A 171 -2.85 -9.08 -5.01
CA GLY A 171 -4.00 -8.27 -4.59
C GLY A 171 -5.07 -9.13 -3.89
N SER A 172 -5.38 -10.31 -4.42
CA SER A 172 -6.33 -11.25 -3.81
C SER A 172 -5.86 -11.72 -2.43
N ALA A 173 -4.58 -12.08 -2.28
CA ALA A 173 -4.01 -12.49 -0.99
C ALA A 173 -4.06 -11.35 0.04
N TYR A 174 -3.73 -10.12 -0.38
CA TYR A 174 -3.82 -8.94 0.48
C TYR A 174 -5.26 -8.66 0.93
N ALA A 175 -6.22 -8.67 0.00
CA ALA A 175 -7.62 -8.41 0.31
C ALA A 175 -8.21 -9.49 1.24
N LYS A 176 -7.87 -10.78 1.04
CA LYS A 176 -8.25 -11.86 1.94
C LYS A 176 -7.76 -11.62 3.37
N LEU A 177 -6.52 -11.21 3.52
CA LEU A 177 -5.89 -11.06 4.84
C LEU A 177 -6.26 -9.75 5.53
N ILE A 178 -6.12 -8.62 4.82
CA ILE A 178 -6.23 -7.28 5.42
C ILE A 178 -7.69 -6.85 5.50
N SER A 179 -8.45 -6.95 4.41
CA SER A 179 -9.88 -6.60 4.37
C SER A 179 -10.79 -7.71 4.89
N GLN A 180 -10.23 -8.91 5.19
CA GLN A 180 -10.97 -10.09 5.64
C GLN A 180 -12.11 -10.48 4.68
N ASN A 181 -11.89 -10.27 3.39
CA ASN A 181 -12.80 -10.72 2.35
C ASN A 181 -12.37 -12.11 1.87
N ARG A 182 -13.12 -13.15 2.23
CA ARG A 182 -12.75 -14.55 1.94
C ARG A 182 -12.66 -14.87 0.46
N ARG A 183 -13.42 -14.17 -0.39
CA ARG A 183 -13.49 -14.38 -1.85
C ARG A 183 -13.50 -13.06 -2.59
N PRO A 184 -12.40 -12.27 -2.58
CA PRO A 184 -12.34 -10.96 -3.20
C PRO A 184 -12.55 -11.08 -4.71
N ARG A 185 -13.36 -10.17 -5.27
CA ARG A 185 -13.57 -10.07 -6.71
C ARG A 185 -12.37 -9.36 -7.32
N VAL A 186 -11.74 -10.03 -8.26
CA VAL A 186 -10.56 -9.53 -8.99
C VAL A 186 -10.98 -9.18 -10.40
N ALA A 187 -10.63 -8.00 -10.88
CA ALA A 187 -10.90 -7.54 -12.24
C ALA A 187 -9.65 -6.89 -12.86
N LEU A 188 -9.57 -6.95 -14.20
CA LEU A 188 -8.61 -6.16 -14.98
C LEU A 188 -9.22 -4.81 -15.34
N LEU A 189 -8.47 -3.73 -15.17
CA LEU A 189 -8.84 -2.41 -15.67
C LEU A 189 -8.61 -2.36 -17.18
N SER A 190 -9.66 -2.05 -17.93
CA SER A 190 -9.64 -1.97 -19.38
C SER A 190 -10.48 -0.79 -19.89
N ASN A 191 -10.49 -0.60 -21.21
CA ASN A 191 -11.30 0.39 -21.91
C ASN A 191 -12.66 -0.15 -22.39
N GLY A 192 -13.07 -1.31 -21.88
CA GLY A 192 -14.35 -1.97 -22.14
C GLY A 192 -14.41 -3.29 -21.36
N THR A 193 -15.63 -3.81 -21.16
CA THR A 193 -15.89 -4.99 -20.32
C THR A 193 -15.69 -6.33 -21.06
N GLU A 194 -15.61 -6.30 -22.39
CA GLU A 194 -15.46 -7.50 -23.20
C GLU A 194 -14.04 -8.07 -23.10
N ALA A 195 -13.89 -9.39 -23.16
CA ALA A 195 -12.63 -10.12 -23.03
C ALA A 195 -11.53 -9.66 -24.01
N GLY A 196 -11.89 -9.20 -25.21
CA GLY A 196 -10.96 -8.72 -26.23
C GLY A 196 -10.60 -7.23 -26.14
N LYS A 197 -11.04 -6.52 -25.11
CA LYS A 197 -10.76 -5.09 -24.93
C LYS A 197 -9.47 -4.86 -24.13
N GLY A 198 -8.76 -3.81 -24.50
CA GLY A 198 -7.49 -3.41 -23.91
C GLY A 198 -6.29 -3.68 -24.80
N PRO A 199 -5.10 -3.30 -24.35
CA PRO A 199 -3.85 -3.62 -25.03
C PRO A 199 -3.56 -5.14 -24.95
N PRO A 200 -2.66 -5.65 -25.80
CA PRO A 200 -2.40 -7.10 -25.93
C PRO A 200 -2.12 -7.81 -24.61
N GLU A 201 -1.38 -7.19 -23.70
CA GLU A 201 -1.04 -7.73 -22.37
C GLU A 201 -2.29 -7.88 -21.49
N VAL A 202 -3.26 -6.98 -21.59
CA VAL A 202 -4.53 -7.08 -20.82
C VAL A 202 -5.40 -8.20 -21.39
N VAL A 203 -5.49 -8.34 -22.71
CA VAL A 203 -6.24 -9.41 -23.39
C VAL A 203 -5.64 -10.78 -23.05
N ALA A 204 -4.31 -10.90 -23.08
CA ALA A 204 -3.62 -12.14 -22.71
C ALA A 204 -3.78 -12.47 -21.21
N ALA A 205 -3.67 -11.46 -20.33
CA ALA A 205 -3.91 -11.62 -18.91
C ALA A 205 -5.35 -12.04 -18.60
N HIS A 206 -6.35 -11.49 -19.32
CA HIS A 206 -7.75 -11.89 -19.20
C HIS A 206 -7.92 -13.39 -19.47
N ALA A 207 -7.38 -13.87 -20.59
CA ALA A 207 -7.46 -15.29 -20.95
C ALA A 207 -6.83 -16.19 -19.88
N ALA A 208 -5.66 -15.82 -19.34
CA ALA A 208 -4.98 -16.55 -18.28
C ALA A 208 -5.77 -16.53 -16.97
N LEU A 209 -6.37 -15.39 -16.59
CA LEU A 209 -7.12 -15.24 -15.34
C LEU A 209 -8.45 -16.00 -15.35
N VAL A 210 -9.12 -16.11 -16.51
CA VAL A 210 -10.32 -16.96 -16.65
C VAL A 210 -10.02 -18.43 -16.30
N GLU A 211 -8.83 -18.91 -16.64
CA GLU A 211 -8.38 -20.25 -16.33
C GLU A 211 -7.84 -20.44 -14.89
N THR A 212 -7.69 -19.34 -14.14
CA THR A 212 -7.14 -19.33 -12.78
C THR A 212 -8.25 -19.52 -11.74
N THR A 213 -8.57 -20.75 -11.39
CA THR A 213 -9.70 -21.11 -10.49
C THR A 213 -9.50 -20.70 -9.03
N GLU A 214 -8.27 -20.38 -8.61
CA GLU A 214 -7.91 -19.92 -7.27
C GLU A 214 -8.39 -18.48 -6.99
N LEU A 215 -8.63 -17.73 -8.06
CA LEU A 215 -9.10 -16.36 -7.99
C LEU A 215 -10.60 -16.29 -8.30
N ASN A 216 -11.25 -15.33 -7.71
CA ASN A 216 -12.61 -14.95 -8.10
C ASN A 216 -12.52 -13.85 -9.16
N PHE A 217 -12.00 -14.21 -10.33
CA PHE A 217 -11.89 -13.29 -11.46
C PHE A 217 -13.28 -13.00 -12.04
N ILE A 218 -13.63 -11.73 -12.18
CA ILE A 218 -14.93 -11.26 -12.66
C ILE A 218 -14.88 -10.63 -14.06
N GLY A 219 -13.72 -10.70 -14.73
CA GLY A 219 -13.51 -10.13 -16.06
C GLY A 219 -12.92 -8.72 -16.04
N ASN A 220 -13.12 -7.98 -17.14
CA ASN A 220 -12.69 -6.59 -17.28
C ASN A 220 -13.69 -5.64 -16.65
N ILE A 221 -13.18 -4.49 -16.16
CA ILE A 221 -13.97 -3.35 -15.71
C ILE A 221 -13.43 -2.06 -16.32
N GLU A 222 -14.24 -1.03 -16.35
CA GLU A 222 -13.84 0.31 -16.79
C GLU A 222 -13.51 1.22 -15.61
N GLY A 223 -12.85 2.35 -15.89
CA GLY A 223 -12.47 3.31 -14.87
C GLY A 223 -13.64 3.85 -14.02
N VAL A 224 -14.84 3.93 -14.59
CA VAL A 224 -16.08 4.34 -13.89
C VAL A 224 -16.52 3.33 -12.82
N ASP A 225 -16.10 2.08 -12.93
CA ASP A 225 -16.45 1.01 -12.00
C ASP A 225 -15.59 0.99 -10.74
N ILE A 226 -14.43 1.66 -10.76
CA ILE A 226 -13.54 1.77 -9.59
C ILE A 226 -14.27 2.43 -8.41
N PRO A 227 -14.78 3.67 -8.51
CA PRO A 227 -15.50 4.31 -7.40
C PRO A 227 -16.80 3.61 -7.04
N ARG A 228 -17.46 2.94 -7.97
CA ARG A 228 -18.64 2.09 -7.70
C ARG A 228 -18.28 0.85 -6.87
N GLY A 229 -17.02 0.46 -6.92
CA GLY A 229 -16.52 -0.70 -6.22
C GLY A 229 -17.06 -2.02 -6.83
N VAL A 230 -17.12 -2.17 -8.13
CA VAL A 230 -17.51 -3.40 -8.83
C VAL A 230 -16.54 -4.54 -8.50
N ALA A 231 -15.25 -4.25 -8.33
CA ALA A 231 -14.22 -5.20 -7.91
C ALA A 231 -13.62 -4.83 -6.54
N ASP A 232 -13.13 -5.81 -5.81
CA ASP A 232 -12.39 -5.65 -4.56
C ASP A 232 -10.89 -5.45 -4.82
N VAL A 233 -10.41 -5.99 -5.95
CA VAL A 233 -9.05 -5.84 -6.46
C VAL A 233 -9.13 -5.48 -7.95
N VAL A 234 -8.57 -4.33 -8.29
CA VAL A 234 -8.49 -3.80 -9.65
C VAL A 234 -7.04 -3.88 -10.10
N VAL A 235 -6.78 -4.71 -11.10
CA VAL A 235 -5.43 -4.98 -11.61
C VAL A 235 -5.16 -4.17 -12.86
N THR A 236 -3.99 -3.52 -12.92
CA THR A 236 -3.57 -2.70 -14.06
C THR A 236 -2.05 -2.54 -14.09
N SER A 237 -1.49 -1.98 -15.18
CA SER A 237 -0.09 -1.54 -15.19
C SER A 237 0.10 -0.32 -14.29
N GLY A 238 1.31 -0.14 -13.77
CA GLY A 238 1.60 0.95 -12.85
C GLY A 238 1.43 2.34 -13.46
N PHE A 239 1.63 2.49 -14.77
CA PHE A 239 1.37 3.75 -15.45
C PHE A 239 -0.12 4.09 -15.44
N VAL A 240 -0.96 3.17 -15.91
CA VAL A 240 -2.42 3.37 -15.96
C VAL A 240 -3.00 3.54 -14.56
N GLY A 241 -2.58 2.70 -13.61
CA GLY A 241 -3.05 2.77 -12.23
C GLY A 241 -2.66 4.07 -11.53
N ASN A 242 -1.44 4.58 -11.76
CA ASN A 242 -1.02 5.86 -11.20
C ASN A 242 -1.81 7.03 -11.79
N VAL A 243 -2.03 7.04 -13.10
CA VAL A 243 -2.86 8.08 -13.76
C VAL A 243 -4.29 8.04 -13.23
N ALA A 244 -4.90 6.85 -13.17
CA ALA A 244 -6.26 6.68 -12.64
C ALA A 244 -6.36 7.14 -11.17
N LEU A 245 -5.43 6.72 -10.31
CA LEU A 245 -5.40 7.12 -8.90
C LEU A 245 -5.25 8.64 -8.74
N LYS A 246 -4.30 9.26 -9.46
CA LYS A 246 -4.07 10.72 -9.39
C LYS A 246 -5.26 11.53 -9.94
N MET A 247 -5.96 11.01 -10.95
CA MET A 247 -7.19 11.61 -11.44
C MET A 247 -8.30 11.56 -10.39
N LEU A 248 -8.51 10.41 -9.76
CA LEU A 248 -9.49 10.23 -8.70
C LEU A 248 -9.20 11.11 -7.48
N GLU A 249 -7.92 11.21 -7.05
CA GLU A 249 -7.48 12.14 -6.00
C GLU A 249 -7.77 13.59 -6.39
N GLY A 250 -7.41 14.02 -7.60
CA GLY A 250 -7.61 15.38 -8.10
C GLY A 250 -9.09 15.78 -8.19
N VAL A 251 -9.97 14.87 -8.62
CA VAL A 251 -11.42 15.08 -8.62
C VAL A 251 -11.93 15.27 -7.20
N SER A 252 -11.53 14.40 -6.27
CA SER A 252 -11.92 14.50 -4.85
C SER A 252 -11.49 15.82 -4.21
N GLU A 253 -10.25 16.26 -4.45
CA GLU A 253 -9.76 17.57 -3.98
C GLU A 253 -10.54 18.74 -4.59
N THR A 254 -10.93 18.63 -5.86
CA THR A 254 -11.70 19.67 -6.55
C THR A 254 -13.10 19.81 -5.95
N VAL A 255 -13.78 18.70 -5.68
CA VAL A 255 -15.09 18.70 -5.00
C VAL A 255 -14.99 19.36 -3.63
N VAL A 256 -13.97 19.04 -2.83
CA VAL A 256 -13.75 19.67 -1.52
C VAL A 256 -13.48 21.19 -1.66
N ARG A 257 -12.71 21.62 -2.66
CA ARG A 257 -12.46 23.04 -2.91
C ARG A 257 -13.73 23.78 -3.31
N LEU A 258 -14.54 23.21 -4.19
CA LEU A 258 -15.83 23.79 -4.59
C LEU A 258 -16.79 23.92 -3.41
N ALA A 259 -16.86 22.91 -2.53
CA ALA A 259 -17.65 22.99 -1.31
C ALA A 259 -17.19 24.13 -0.37
N ARG A 260 -15.86 24.29 -0.20
CA ARG A 260 -15.29 25.41 0.57
C ARG A 260 -15.59 26.77 -0.06
N TYR A 261 -15.54 26.87 -1.37
CA TYR A 261 -15.91 28.08 -2.10
C TYR A 261 -17.40 28.42 -1.88
N ALA A 262 -18.29 27.44 -2.09
CA ALA A 262 -19.72 27.59 -1.86
C ALA A 262 -20.05 28.07 -0.42
N HIS A 263 -19.32 27.57 0.59
CA HIS A 263 -19.47 28.01 1.99
C HIS A 263 -19.15 29.50 2.19
N LYS A 264 -18.26 30.07 1.38
CA LYS A 264 -17.84 31.48 1.51
C LYS A 264 -18.70 32.46 0.72
N GLU A 265 -19.34 32.01 -0.37
CA GLU A 265 -20.00 32.88 -1.34
C GLU A 265 -21.37 33.40 -0.89
N LYS A 266 -22.25 32.51 -0.41
CA LYS A 266 -23.64 32.88 -0.09
C LYS A 266 -24.08 32.33 1.26
N LEU A 267 -24.78 33.15 2.05
CA LEU A 267 -25.32 32.76 3.35
C LEU A 267 -26.26 31.54 3.26
N THR A 268 -27.08 31.47 2.21
CA THR A 268 -27.99 30.35 1.97
C THR A 268 -27.22 29.04 1.72
N TRP A 269 -26.12 29.08 0.96
CA TRP A 269 -25.29 27.93 0.71
C TRP A 269 -24.53 27.49 1.97
N ARG A 270 -24.07 28.47 2.76
CA ARG A 270 -23.44 28.20 4.06
C ARG A 270 -24.39 27.49 5.01
N LEU A 271 -25.64 27.94 5.13
CA LEU A 271 -26.66 27.31 5.96
C LEU A 271 -26.97 25.87 5.48
N GLY A 272 -27.08 25.65 4.17
CA GLY A 272 -27.27 24.33 3.60
C GLY A 272 -26.10 23.39 3.90
N LEU A 273 -24.85 23.85 3.77
CA LEU A 273 -23.67 23.05 4.09
C LEU A 273 -23.54 22.77 5.60
N VAL A 274 -23.94 23.70 6.46
CA VAL A 274 -24.00 23.47 7.92
C VAL A 274 -25.05 22.43 8.26
N ALA A 275 -26.23 22.48 7.63
CA ALA A 275 -27.27 21.46 7.83
C ALA A 275 -26.82 20.05 7.38
N LEU A 276 -25.96 19.97 6.36
CA LEU A 276 -25.40 18.73 5.83
C LEU A 276 -24.05 18.32 6.50
N SER A 277 -23.56 19.10 7.46
CA SER A 277 -22.20 18.92 8.03
C SER A 277 -21.98 17.51 8.58
N SER A 278 -22.95 16.93 9.28
CA SER A 278 -22.83 15.56 9.82
C SER A 278 -22.71 14.50 8.73
N ALA A 279 -23.46 14.64 7.64
CA ALA A 279 -23.35 13.74 6.49
C ALA A 279 -22.01 13.92 5.76
N ILE A 280 -21.56 15.18 5.60
CA ILE A 280 -20.25 15.49 5.00
C ILE A 280 -19.10 14.92 5.85
N ASP A 281 -19.18 15.00 7.18
CA ASP A 281 -18.17 14.45 8.08
C ASP A 281 -18.17 12.91 8.07
N GLN A 282 -19.33 12.26 7.93
CA GLN A 282 -19.39 10.82 7.68
C GLN A 282 -18.73 10.44 6.35
N LEU A 283 -18.97 11.20 5.27
CA LEU A 283 -18.33 10.97 3.98
C LEU A 283 -16.81 11.17 4.08
N LYS A 284 -16.34 12.23 4.75
CA LYS A 284 -14.89 12.44 4.98
C LYS A 284 -14.28 11.29 5.75
N THR A 285 -14.96 10.79 6.78
CA THR A 285 -14.47 9.65 7.56
C THR A 285 -14.37 8.40 6.69
N LEU A 286 -15.35 8.14 5.82
CA LEU A 286 -15.34 7.01 4.90
C LEU A 286 -14.25 7.13 3.82
N THR A 287 -13.89 8.33 3.40
CA THR A 287 -12.86 8.59 2.38
C THR A 287 -11.50 8.93 2.97
N ASP A 288 -11.35 8.90 4.29
CA ASP A 288 -10.10 9.23 4.97
C ASP A 288 -9.07 8.11 4.79
N TRP A 289 -8.22 8.26 3.78
CA TRP A 289 -7.12 7.34 3.47
C TRP A 289 -6.15 7.10 4.66
N GLN A 290 -6.09 8.03 5.62
CA GLN A 290 -5.23 7.90 6.81
C GLN A 290 -5.65 6.72 7.70
N GLN A 291 -6.90 6.26 7.60
CA GLN A 291 -7.41 5.11 8.35
C GLN A 291 -6.84 3.77 7.84
N TYR A 292 -6.36 3.72 6.59
CA TYR A 292 -6.03 2.48 5.90
C TYR A 292 -4.57 2.07 5.96
N GLY A 293 -3.73 2.89 6.60
CA GLY A 293 -2.38 2.51 6.96
C GLY A 293 -1.39 2.45 5.80
N GLY A 294 -1.67 3.11 4.66
CA GLY A 294 -0.74 3.23 3.55
C GLY A 294 -0.89 2.17 2.46
N ALA A 295 -0.03 2.27 1.45
CA ALA A 295 0.00 1.47 0.24
C ALA A 295 1.02 0.31 0.41
N PRO A 296 0.60 -0.96 0.37
CA PRO A 296 1.55 -2.06 0.44
C PRO A 296 2.33 -2.20 -0.87
N LEU A 297 3.64 -2.37 -0.77
CA LEU A 297 4.47 -2.83 -1.87
C LEU A 297 4.57 -4.35 -1.79
N LEU A 298 3.95 -5.02 -2.73
CA LEU A 298 3.81 -6.47 -2.78
C LEU A 298 4.81 -7.08 -3.76
N GLY A 299 5.15 -8.34 -3.54
CA GLY A 299 6.02 -9.12 -4.43
C GLY A 299 7.42 -9.37 -3.88
N PHE A 300 7.87 -8.68 -2.85
CA PHE A 300 9.11 -8.98 -2.14
C PHE A 300 8.92 -10.00 -1.03
N THR A 301 10.01 -10.61 -0.60
CA THR A 301 10.04 -11.58 0.51
C THR A 301 9.67 -10.99 1.87
N HIS A 302 9.69 -9.67 2.00
CA HIS A 302 9.33 -8.95 3.22
C HIS A 302 8.22 -7.93 2.95
N PRO A 303 7.27 -7.75 3.87
CA PRO A 303 6.24 -6.72 3.74
C PRO A 303 6.86 -5.32 3.81
N PHE A 304 6.46 -4.46 2.87
CA PHE A 304 6.73 -3.03 2.93
C PHE A 304 5.42 -2.25 2.83
N ILE A 305 5.20 -1.34 3.77
CA ILE A 305 4.04 -0.45 3.77
C ILE A 305 4.50 0.98 3.53
N LYS A 306 4.11 1.53 2.38
CA LYS A 306 4.36 2.92 2.00
C LYS A 306 3.26 3.81 2.55
N ALA A 307 3.55 4.60 3.56
CA ALA A 307 2.67 5.67 4.01
C ALA A 307 2.77 6.90 3.08
N HIS A 308 1.74 7.72 3.00
CA HIS A 308 1.76 8.92 2.18
C HIS A 308 2.75 9.96 2.74
N GLY A 309 3.40 10.78 1.89
CA GLY A 309 4.35 11.81 2.35
C GLY A 309 3.77 12.75 3.40
N ARG A 310 2.50 13.14 3.25
CA ARG A 310 1.74 13.99 4.20
C ARG A 310 1.10 13.22 5.38
N SER A 311 1.58 12.02 5.69
CA SER A 311 1.04 11.22 6.81
C SER A 311 1.25 11.91 8.14
N ASN A 312 0.20 11.91 8.97
CA ASN A 312 0.26 12.27 10.37
C ASN A 312 0.52 11.04 11.25
N ALA A 313 0.66 11.23 12.56
CA ALA A 313 0.93 10.18 13.53
C ALA A 313 -0.07 9.01 13.44
N ARG A 314 -1.38 9.31 13.30
CA ARG A 314 -2.42 8.28 13.15
C ARG A 314 -2.23 7.42 11.90
N ALA A 315 -1.91 8.04 10.76
CA ALA A 315 -1.67 7.33 9.50
C ALA A 315 -0.44 6.42 9.62
N VAL A 316 0.64 6.91 10.23
CA VAL A 316 1.86 6.12 10.49
C VAL A 316 1.57 4.96 11.45
N ALA A 317 0.85 5.20 12.55
CA ALA A 317 0.46 4.14 13.47
C ALA A 317 -0.36 3.05 12.78
N ASN A 318 -1.27 3.44 11.89
CA ASN A 318 -2.05 2.48 11.09
C ASN A 318 -1.17 1.72 10.08
N ALA A 319 -0.17 2.36 9.46
CA ALA A 319 0.79 1.68 8.58
C ALA A 319 1.59 0.59 9.33
N VAL A 320 2.02 0.88 10.55
CA VAL A 320 2.69 -0.09 11.43
C VAL A 320 1.75 -1.25 11.78
N LYS A 321 0.47 -0.97 12.08
CA LYS A 321 -0.55 -2.01 12.33
C LYS A 321 -0.78 -2.91 11.10
N VAL A 322 -0.80 -2.33 9.90
CA VAL A 322 -0.93 -3.10 8.64
C VAL A 322 0.29 -3.98 8.42
N ALA A 323 1.51 -3.46 8.64
CA ALA A 323 2.74 -4.24 8.55
C ALA A 323 2.73 -5.42 9.53
N HIS A 324 2.34 -5.17 10.79
CA HIS A 324 2.19 -6.23 11.80
C HIS A 324 1.17 -7.29 11.38
N LYS A 325 0.01 -6.88 10.85
CA LYS A 325 -1.03 -7.78 10.38
C LYS A 325 -0.57 -8.62 9.18
N ALA A 326 0.19 -8.02 8.26
CA ALA A 326 0.77 -8.73 7.12
C ALA A 326 1.76 -9.83 7.57
N LEU A 327 2.59 -9.55 8.57
CA LEU A 327 3.49 -10.53 9.18
C LEU A 327 2.72 -11.63 9.91
N ALA A 328 1.81 -11.26 10.81
CA ALA A 328 1.03 -12.20 11.61
C ALA A 328 0.19 -13.16 10.76
N GLY A 329 -0.30 -12.68 9.61
CA GLY A 329 -1.06 -13.50 8.66
C GLY A 329 -0.22 -14.15 7.57
N ASN A 330 1.11 -14.07 7.64
CA ASN A 330 2.04 -14.64 6.67
C ASN A 330 1.68 -14.31 5.20
N LEU A 331 1.51 -13.00 4.93
CA LEU A 331 1.10 -12.51 3.60
C LEU A 331 2.06 -13.00 2.49
N CYS A 332 3.37 -12.81 2.68
CA CYS A 332 4.38 -13.20 1.69
C CYS A 332 4.37 -14.71 1.42
N GLY A 333 4.30 -15.54 2.46
CA GLY A 333 4.20 -16.99 2.30
C GLY A 333 2.89 -17.45 1.62
N THR A 334 1.80 -16.70 1.81
CA THR A 334 0.53 -16.99 1.12
C THR A 334 0.64 -16.66 -0.37
N ILE A 335 1.24 -15.52 -0.72
CA ILE A 335 1.49 -15.15 -2.13
C ILE A 335 2.39 -16.19 -2.80
N ALA A 336 3.54 -16.50 -2.21
CA ALA A 336 4.50 -17.45 -2.77
C ALA A 336 3.86 -18.83 -3.02
N ARG A 337 3.08 -19.34 -2.07
CA ARG A 337 2.38 -20.62 -2.23
C ARG A 337 1.37 -20.59 -3.38
N THR A 338 0.56 -19.52 -3.49
CA THR A 338 -0.42 -19.43 -4.58
C THR A 338 0.27 -19.30 -5.94
N MET A 339 1.39 -18.57 -6.02
CA MET A 339 2.19 -18.47 -7.25
C MET A 339 2.76 -19.85 -7.66
N ALA A 340 3.32 -20.60 -6.72
CA ALA A 340 3.84 -21.94 -6.98
C ALA A 340 2.75 -22.90 -7.49
N GLU A 341 1.55 -22.87 -6.91
CA GLU A 341 0.39 -23.65 -7.36
C GLU A 341 0.00 -23.33 -8.81
N LEU A 342 0.07 -22.06 -9.21
CA LEU A 342 -0.19 -21.64 -10.60
C LEU A 342 0.89 -22.11 -11.56
N ASP A 343 2.16 -21.99 -11.20
CA ASP A 343 3.29 -22.43 -12.02
C ASP A 343 3.25 -23.97 -12.25
N GLU A 344 2.98 -24.75 -11.20
CA GLU A 344 2.83 -26.21 -11.33
C GLU A 344 1.69 -26.59 -12.29
N ARG A 345 0.57 -25.87 -12.27
CA ARG A 345 -0.55 -26.13 -13.19
C ARG A 345 -0.20 -25.78 -14.63
N ALA A 346 0.45 -24.62 -14.84
CA ALA A 346 0.91 -24.23 -16.15
C ALA A 346 1.86 -25.28 -16.77
N GLN A 347 2.80 -25.79 -15.97
CA GLN A 347 3.72 -26.87 -16.39
C GLN A 347 2.99 -28.19 -16.72
N ARG A 348 1.99 -28.57 -15.91
CA ARG A 348 1.20 -29.81 -16.16
C ARG A 348 0.39 -29.70 -17.47
N ARG A 349 -0.16 -28.51 -17.78
CA ARG A 349 -0.88 -28.28 -19.04
C ARG A 349 0.06 -28.36 -20.24
N ALA A 350 1.20 -27.69 -20.18
CA ALA A 350 2.21 -27.74 -21.26
C ALA A 350 2.83 -29.13 -21.49
N ALA A 351 2.69 -30.05 -20.56
CA ALA A 351 3.17 -31.43 -20.69
C ALA A 351 2.10 -32.38 -21.29
N VAL A 352 0.85 -31.93 -21.45
CA VAL A 352 -0.29 -32.70 -21.98
C VAL A 352 -0.62 -32.29 -23.41
N ASP A 353 -0.27 -31.06 -23.82
CA ASP A 353 -0.37 -30.57 -25.20
C ASP A 353 0.87 -30.97 -26.01
#